data_c6c3b711280bb3ec6a908d6a9e1e0268
#
_entry.id   c6c3b711280bb3ec6a908d6a9e1e0268
#
_cell.length_a   1.000
_cell.length_b   1.000
_cell.length_c   1.000
_cell.angle_alpha   90.00
_cell.angle_beta   90.00
_cell.angle_gamma   90.00
#
_symmetry.space_group_name_H-M   'P 1'
#
loop_
_entity.id
_entity.type
_entity.pdbx_description
1 polymer ?
#
loop_
_entity_poly.entity_id
_entity_poly.type
_entity_poly.pdbx_seq_one_letter_code
_entity_poly.pdbx_strand_id
1 'polypeptide(L)'
;MKKALSLLLLFTLHFAFCQDNSKADSLIIVLNKTKDVKQKAKLISAIANAYTIDSEKGIAWYNKYLAFAIQNNLDTSDSLNALGIYYLNRQQYDNALKFFLRALEAAKKHKKLALAATIYSNIAIIFEEQKNFKRALYYDSKALEIRKKINDVIGIADSYNSTGVNYSEMGHDEKALPYYKKALPIYIEKHDTIRIAYTYFNIGYSTQDLIERASYMEKAKMLYDKTDPLFNMAVSNMCNLAETYFYISKDAALCTKMDSTPQAMLKKAENLLNQAIIFGKKEQMYMNLMFSYEVLAKIKEVQNKPADALDYTRKQYALKDTIYSQEQKNNIATAESASQIALRDKQLELNKVMLKTRERQFWMLFGGILLFTGFAVVLFIQASARKAQNKKLEKLNKELDLANKTKAQLFGIINHDLRSPVASLINFLHLQKNNVLDDSKKLELEAKTMTSANGLLQSMEDLLLWSKGQMEHFRPDIKTVSAQSLFDDIEALYTVVPVQFSNENNVIFNSDENYLKTIMRNLTGNAIKAVANTPNAIIEWKAFEDNRHNYLSITDNGTGATKETFSPLFGNTTDIGIKNGLGLHLVRELATAIHCKIEVETGDNGTTVTLTIN
;
A
#
# COMPACT_ATOMS: atom_id res chain seq x y z
N MET A 1 -32.98 16.40 51.02
CA MET A 1 -33.20 14.99 50.64
C MET A 1 -33.54 14.89 49.15
N LYS A 2 -32.51 14.99 48.32
CA LYS A 2 -32.63 14.75 46.88
C LYS A 2 -32.31 13.28 46.63
N LYS A 3 -33.27 12.39 46.85
CA LYS A 3 -33.18 11.04 46.28
C LYS A 3 -34.09 11.01 45.09
N ALA A 4 -33.48 11.33 43.96
CA ALA A 4 -34.12 11.18 42.70
C ALA A 4 -34.48 9.73 42.44
N LEU A 5 -35.68 9.56 41.99
CA LEU A 5 -36.17 8.35 41.36
C LEU A 5 -35.45 8.24 40.00
N SER A 6 -34.26 7.71 39.99
CA SER A 6 -33.65 7.26 38.75
C SER A 6 -34.27 5.92 38.36
N LEU A 7 -35.54 5.92 38.03
CA LEU A 7 -36.11 4.82 37.29
C LEU A 7 -36.02 5.15 35.83
N LEU A 8 -34.97 4.68 35.31
CA LEU A 8 -34.64 4.83 33.94
C LEU A 8 -35.65 4.18 33.04
N LEU A 9 -36.07 4.95 32.11
CA LEU A 9 -36.77 4.47 30.96
C LEU A 9 -35.90 3.52 30.18
N LEU A 10 -36.09 2.24 30.39
CA LEU A 10 -36.05 1.31 29.29
C LEU A 10 -37.11 1.78 28.30
N PHE A 11 -36.68 2.60 27.31
CA PHE A 11 -37.45 2.77 26.08
C PHE A 11 -37.40 1.48 25.28
N THR A 12 -37.83 0.39 25.88
CA THR A 12 -38.59 -0.56 25.13
C THR A 12 -39.96 0.07 25.01
N LEU A 13 -40.37 0.42 23.80
CA LEU A 13 -41.76 0.57 23.48
C LEU A 13 -42.49 -0.63 24.10
N HIS A 14 -42.93 -0.49 25.36
CA HIS A 14 -44.03 -1.26 25.88
C HIS A 14 -45.28 -0.69 25.19
N PHE A 15 -45.38 -0.97 23.89
CA PHE A 15 -46.70 -1.25 23.41
C PHE A 15 -47.17 -2.38 24.34
N ALA A 16 -48.22 -2.14 25.08
CA ALA A 16 -49.04 -3.18 25.64
C ALA A 16 -49.58 -4.00 24.46
N PHE A 17 -48.70 -4.82 23.89
CA PHE A 17 -49.13 -5.93 23.06
C PHE A 17 -49.76 -6.88 24.06
N CYS A 18 -51.06 -6.87 24.12
CA CYS A 18 -51.82 -8.03 24.51
C CYS A 18 -51.04 -9.23 24.00
N GLN A 19 -50.65 -10.16 24.89
CA GLN A 19 -49.87 -11.34 24.50
C GLN A 19 -50.58 -12.04 23.36
N ASP A 20 -50.19 -11.78 22.14
CA ASP A 20 -50.75 -12.46 20.97
C ASP A 20 -50.06 -13.82 20.82
N ASN A 21 -50.34 -14.71 21.80
CA ASN A 21 -49.87 -16.10 21.78
C ASN A 21 -50.25 -16.77 20.43
N SER A 22 -51.35 -16.33 19.81
CA SER A 22 -51.83 -16.86 18.53
C SER A 22 -50.87 -16.65 17.39
N LYS A 23 -50.17 -15.51 17.36
CA LYS A 23 -49.14 -15.18 16.39
C LYS A 23 -47.87 -16.03 16.56
N ALA A 24 -47.43 -16.22 17.81
CA ALA A 24 -46.29 -17.07 18.11
C ALA A 24 -46.59 -18.53 17.74
N ASP A 25 -47.78 -19.04 18.09
CA ASP A 25 -48.18 -20.41 17.79
C ASP A 25 -48.28 -20.67 16.30
N SER A 26 -48.82 -19.73 15.52
CA SER A 26 -48.83 -19.80 14.04
C SER A 26 -47.42 -19.87 13.47
N LEU A 27 -46.48 -19.08 13.95
CA LEU A 27 -45.08 -19.09 13.51
C LEU A 27 -44.36 -20.39 13.89
N ILE A 28 -44.69 -21.01 15.02
CA ILE A 28 -44.13 -22.31 15.47
C ILE A 28 -44.55 -23.43 14.49
N ILE A 29 -45.80 -23.43 14.02
CA ILE A 29 -46.26 -24.40 13.03
C ILE A 29 -45.47 -24.28 11.72
N VAL A 30 -45.22 -23.06 11.26
CA VAL A 30 -44.41 -22.79 10.04
C VAL A 30 -42.98 -23.21 10.25
N LEU A 31 -42.39 -22.92 11.43
CA LEU A 31 -41.01 -23.28 11.78
C LEU A 31 -40.75 -24.78 11.67
N ASN A 32 -41.71 -25.59 12.16
CA ASN A 32 -41.59 -27.06 12.14
C ASN A 32 -41.58 -27.65 10.74
N LYS A 33 -42.13 -26.94 9.75
CA LYS A 33 -42.17 -27.36 8.32
C LYS A 33 -41.00 -26.78 7.51
N THR A 34 -40.27 -25.81 8.04
CA THR A 34 -39.21 -25.10 7.33
C THR A 34 -37.90 -25.90 7.38
N LYS A 35 -37.24 -26.10 6.22
CA LYS A 35 -35.91 -26.76 6.14
C LYS A 35 -34.76 -25.76 5.99
N ASP A 36 -35.01 -24.65 5.32
CA ASP A 36 -33.98 -23.64 5.03
C ASP A 36 -33.47 -22.97 6.31
N VAL A 37 -32.13 -22.92 6.49
CA VAL A 37 -31.46 -22.41 7.68
C VAL A 37 -31.75 -20.93 7.92
N LYS A 38 -31.71 -20.10 6.86
CA LYS A 38 -31.93 -18.65 6.98
C LYS A 38 -33.39 -18.35 7.32
N GLN A 39 -34.30 -19.10 6.73
CA GLN A 39 -35.73 -18.97 7.01
C GLN A 39 -36.08 -19.47 8.41
N LYS A 40 -35.47 -20.57 8.89
CA LYS A 40 -35.58 -21.01 10.29
C LYS A 40 -35.12 -19.94 11.26
N ALA A 41 -33.94 -19.32 11.00
CA ALA A 41 -33.41 -18.26 11.82
C ALA A 41 -34.39 -17.07 11.94
N LYS A 42 -34.95 -16.62 10.80
CA LYS A 42 -35.97 -15.55 10.79
C LYS A 42 -37.22 -15.91 11.61
N LEU A 43 -37.71 -17.15 11.48
CA LEU A 43 -38.89 -17.60 12.22
C LEU A 43 -38.61 -17.70 13.71
N ILE A 44 -37.50 -18.26 14.16
CA ILE A 44 -37.12 -18.34 15.57
C ILE A 44 -37.02 -16.92 16.18
N SER A 45 -36.39 -15.98 15.48
CA SER A 45 -36.31 -14.58 15.90
C SER A 45 -37.71 -13.93 15.97
N ALA A 46 -38.56 -14.16 14.94
CA ALA A 46 -39.92 -13.63 14.93
C ALA A 46 -40.78 -14.19 16.07
N ILE A 47 -40.61 -15.47 16.42
CA ILE A 47 -41.30 -16.08 17.58
C ILE A 47 -40.78 -15.45 18.88
N ALA A 48 -39.47 -15.29 19.05
CA ALA A 48 -38.91 -14.63 20.23
C ALA A 48 -39.45 -13.21 20.39
N ASN A 49 -39.56 -12.46 19.30
CA ASN A 49 -40.10 -11.08 19.31
C ASN A 49 -41.62 -11.01 19.47
N ALA A 50 -42.34 -12.10 19.24
CA ALA A 50 -43.80 -12.17 19.49
C ALA A 50 -44.13 -12.28 20.99
N TYR A 51 -43.19 -12.75 21.79
CA TYR A 51 -43.31 -12.72 23.25
C TYR A 51 -42.68 -11.43 23.80
N THR A 52 -43.19 -10.98 24.97
CA THR A 52 -42.52 -9.87 25.66
C THR A 52 -41.12 -10.27 26.10
N ILE A 53 -40.21 -9.30 26.11
CA ILE A 53 -38.80 -9.52 26.44
C ILE A 53 -38.62 -10.01 27.88
N ASP A 54 -39.58 -9.70 28.75
CA ASP A 54 -39.58 -10.08 30.17
C ASP A 54 -40.25 -11.42 30.44
N SER A 55 -40.84 -12.05 29.41
CA SER A 55 -41.50 -13.35 29.58
C SER A 55 -40.48 -14.49 29.54
N GLU A 56 -40.67 -15.51 30.36
CA GLU A 56 -39.85 -16.73 30.34
C GLU A 56 -39.89 -17.41 28.97
N LYS A 57 -41.04 -17.38 28.29
CA LYS A 57 -41.19 -17.91 26.94
C LYS A 57 -40.34 -17.13 25.92
N GLY A 58 -40.36 -15.81 25.99
CA GLY A 58 -39.53 -14.95 25.12
C GLY A 58 -38.06 -15.27 25.29
N ILE A 59 -37.56 -15.33 26.51
CA ILE A 59 -36.17 -15.66 26.83
C ILE A 59 -35.78 -17.07 26.35
N ALA A 60 -36.64 -18.05 26.51
CA ALA A 60 -36.40 -19.40 25.99
C ALA A 60 -36.19 -19.39 24.46
N TRP A 61 -36.99 -18.61 23.74
CA TRP A 61 -36.84 -18.45 22.30
C TRP A 61 -35.60 -17.64 21.86
N TYR A 62 -35.24 -16.59 22.62
CA TYR A 62 -33.97 -15.88 22.38
C TYR A 62 -32.75 -16.78 22.58
N ASN A 63 -32.76 -17.62 23.63
CA ASN A 63 -31.72 -18.62 23.87
C ASN A 63 -31.67 -19.67 22.76
N LYS A 64 -32.85 -20.13 22.29
CA LYS A 64 -32.96 -21.06 21.16
C LYS A 64 -32.40 -20.47 19.88
N TYR A 65 -32.72 -19.20 19.61
CA TYR A 65 -32.11 -18.49 18.47
C TYR A 65 -30.60 -18.40 18.61
N LEU A 66 -30.11 -18.01 19.80
CA LEU A 66 -28.68 -17.86 20.04
C LEU A 66 -27.91 -19.17 19.78
N ALA A 67 -28.41 -20.30 20.29
CA ALA A 67 -27.82 -21.61 20.05
C ALA A 67 -27.84 -21.97 18.57
N PHE A 68 -28.97 -21.76 17.89
CA PHE A 68 -29.11 -22.02 16.47
C PHE A 68 -28.20 -21.13 15.62
N ALA A 69 -28.11 -19.84 15.96
CA ALA A 69 -27.27 -18.87 15.24
C ALA A 69 -25.78 -19.18 15.39
N ILE A 70 -25.33 -19.58 16.59
CA ILE A 70 -23.93 -19.99 16.82
C ILE A 70 -23.60 -21.22 15.98
N GLN A 71 -24.47 -22.25 16.00
CA GLN A 71 -24.26 -23.49 15.24
C GLN A 71 -24.16 -23.24 13.72
N ASN A 72 -24.89 -22.26 13.21
CA ASN A 72 -24.96 -21.95 11.76
C ASN A 72 -24.14 -20.71 11.36
N ASN A 73 -23.29 -20.18 12.25
CA ASN A 73 -22.48 -18.98 12.04
C ASN A 73 -23.28 -17.75 11.58
N LEU A 74 -24.47 -17.55 12.16
CA LEU A 74 -25.37 -16.43 11.91
C LEU A 74 -25.13 -15.28 12.88
N ASP A 75 -25.74 -14.14 12.60
CA ASP A 75 -25.70 -12.97 13.49
C ASP A 75 -26.47 -13.21 14.79
N THR A 76 -25.80 -12.96 15.91
CA THR A 76 -26.33 -13.15 17.27
C THR A 76 -26.64 -11.84 17.99
N SER A 77 -26.39 -10.69 17.35
CA SER A 77 -26.37 -9.39 18.03
C SER A 77 -27.70 -8.99 18.63
N ASP A 78 -28.82 -9.18 17.91
CA ASP A 78 -30.16 -8.81 18.41
C ASP A 78 -30.57 -9.66 19.61
N SER A 79 -30.36 -10.98 19.54
CA SER A 79 -30.73 -11.88 20.65
C SER A 79 -29.88 -11.66 21.89
N LEU A 80 -28.58 -11.39 21.70
CA LEU A 80 -27.69 -11.04 22.82
C LEU A 80 -28.10 -9.72 23.46
N ASN A 81 -28.53 -8.72 22.68
CA ASN A 81 -29.05 -7.46 23.18
C ASN A 81 -30.36 -7.69 23.96
N ALA A 82 -31.30 -8.49 23.44
CA ALA A 82 -32.53 -8.83 24.10
C ALA A 82 -32.31 -9.54 25.47
N LEU A 83 -31.37 -10.48 25.51
CA LEU A 83 -30.95 -11.13 26.75
C LEU A 83 -30.33 -10.13 27.73
N GLY A 84 -29.53 -9.18 27.22
CA GLY A 84 -28.97 -8.09 28.02
C GLY A 84 -30.06 -7.24 28.68
N ILE A 85 -31.11 -6.85 27.93
CA ILE A 85 -32.27 -6.10 28.43
C ILE A 85 -33.02 -6.90 29.46
N TYR A 86 -33.24 -8.20 29.22
CA TYR A 86 -33.92 -9.07 30.18
C TYR A 86 -33.22 -9.08 31.55
N TYR A 87 -31.90 -9.20 31.58
CA TYR A 87 -31.12 -9.18 32.81
C TYR A 87 -31.06 -7.78 33.43
N LEU A 88 -31.03 -6.72 32.63
CA LEU A 88 -31.08 -5.34 33.11
C LEU A 88 -32.40 -5.06 33.87
N ASN A 89 -33.55 -5.47 33.29
CA ASN A 89 -34.85 -5.31 33.92
C ASN A 89 -34.98 -6.05 35.27
N ARG A 90 -34.16 -7.07 35.48
CA ARG A 90 -34.06 -7.82 36.73
C ARG A 90 -32.95 -7.33 37.64
N GLN A 91 -32.34 -6.20 37.33
CA GLN A 91 -31.21 -5.60 38.06
C GLN A 91 -29.99 -6.54 38.19
N GLN A 92 -29.90 -7.53 37.29
CA GLN A 92 -28.75 -8.44 37.19
C GLN A 92 -27.69 -7.81 36.29
N TYR A 93 -27.07 -6.74 36.76
CA TYR A 93 -26.21 -5.86 35.96
C TYR A 93 -25.00 -6.56 35.34
N ASP A 94 -24.41 -7.55 36.03
CA ASP A 94 -23.29 -8.33 35.49
C ASP A 94 -23.68 -9.17 34.29
N ASN A 95 -24.80 -9.87 34.41
CA ASN A 95 -25.31 -10.67 33.32
C ASN A 95 -25.71 -9.76 32.16
N ALA A 96 -26.38 -8.65 32.42
CA ALA A 96 -26.75 -7.66 31.43
C ALA A 96 -25.51 -7.15 30.67
N LEU A 97 -24.47 -6.70 31.39
CA LEU A 97 -23.24 -6.19 30.79
C LEU A 97 -22.53 -7.28 29.97
N LYS A 98 -22.46 -8.51 30.46
CA LYS A 98 -21.88 -9.65 29.73
C LYS A 98 -22.57 -9.86 28.37
N PHE A 99 -23.88 -9.83 28.36
CA PHE A 99 -24.66 -10.00 27.14
C PHE A 99 -24.56 -8.79 26.23
N PHE A 100 -24.59 -7.56 26.73
CA PHE A 100 -24.43 -6.35 25.95
C PHE A 100 -23.03 -6.25 25.31
N LEU A 101 -21.95 -6.61 26.00
CA LEU A 101 -20.61 -6.61 25.43
C LEU A 101 -20.48 -7.62 24.29
N ARG A 102 -21.05 -8.83 24.45
CA ARG A 102 -21.09 -9.82 23.36
C ARG A 102 -21.95 -9.36 22.18
N ALA A 103 -23.11 -8.72 22.48
CA ALA A 103 -23.97 -8.14 21.47
C ALA A 103 -23.26 -7.03 20.68
N LEU A 104 -22.50 -6.18 21.36
CA LEU A 104 -21.73 -5.09 20.76
C LEU A 104 -20.64 -5.62 19.81
N GLU A 105 -19.95 -6.67 20.22
CA GLU A 105 -18.94 -7.34 19.37
C GLU A 105 -19.60 -7.91 18.10
N ALA A 106 -20.71 -8.64 18.26
CA ALA A 106 -21.45 -9.18 17.13
C ALA A 106 -22.01 -8.07 16.22
N ALA A 107 -22.58 -7.00 16.78
CA ALA A 107 -23.11 -5.87 16.02
C ALA A 107 -22.02 -5.17 15.21
N LYS A 108 -20.82 -4.99 15.77
CA LYS A 108 -19.66 -4.44 15.07
C LYS A 108 -19.20 -5.35 13.94
N LYS A 109 -19.10 -6.65 14.18
CA LYS A 109 -18.74 -7.66 13.15
C LYS A 109 -19.70 -7.62 11.97
N HIS A 110 -20.99 -7.47 12.23
CA HIS A 110 -22.04 -7.42 11.20
C HIS A 110 -22.37 -6.00 10.72
N LYS A 111 -21.59 -4.97 11.11
CA LYS A 111 -21.75 -3.55 10.74
C LYS A 111 -23.12 -2.96 11.07
N LYS A 112 -23.77 -3.45 12.10
CA LYS A 112 -25.07 -2.97 12.61
C LYS A 112 -24.87 -1.74 13.50
N LEU A 113 -24.58 -0.59 12.91
CA LEU A 113 -24.23 0.63 13.65
C LEU A 113 -25.38 1.12 14.55
N ALA A 114 -26.61 1.09 14.07
CA ALA A 114 -27.78 1.51 14.88
C ALA A 114 -27.93 0.66 16.15
N LEU A 115 -27.82 -0.67 16.00
CA LEU A 115 -27.86 -1.57 17.15
C LEU A 115 -26.68 -1.35 18.10
N ALA A 116 -25.48 -1.11 17.57
CA ALA A 116 -24.32 -0.81 18.41
C ALA A 116 -24.52 0.47 19.24
N ALA A 117 -25.15 1.51 18.68
CA ALA A 117 -25.52 2.72 19.41
C ALA A 117 -26.51 2.43 20.52
N THR A 118 -27.57 1.64 20.25
CA THR A 118 -28.55 1.20 21.24
C THR A 118 -27.87 0.42 22.36
N ILE A 119 -26.98 -0.51 22.03
CA ILE A 119 -26.26 -1.30 23.06
C ILE A 119 -25.38 -0.39 23.92
N TYR A 120 -24.71 0.61 23.35
CA TYR A 120 -23.94 1.58 24.15
C TYR A 120 -24.85 2.35 25.13
N SER A 121 -26.04 2.78 24.71
CA SER A 121 -27.02 3.40 25.62
C SER A 121 -27.48 2.43 26.71
N ASN A 122 -27.74 1.17 26.40
CA ASN A 122 -28.11 0.17 27.40
C ASN A 122 -26.98 -0.08 28.41
N ILE A 123 -25.72 -0.05 27.98
CA ILE A 123 -24.57 -0.11 28.90
C ILE A 123 -24.49 1.16 29.77
N ALA A 124 -24.78 2.34 29.22
CA ALA A 124 -24.81 3.59 29.98
C ALA A 124 -25.84 3.51 31.11
N ILE A 125 -27.01 2.93 30.83
CA ILE A 125 -28.05 2.69 31.81
C ILE A 125 -27.56 1.85 33.02
N ILE A 126 -26.79 0.77 32.75
CA ILE A 126 -26.23 -0.04 33.85
C ILE A 126 -25.38 0.84 34.77
N PHE A 127 -24.53 1.70 34.20
CA PHE A 127 -23.64 2.55 34.98
C PHE A 127 -24.38 3.69 35.68
N GLU A 128 -25.49 4.18 35.12
CA GLU A 128 -26.37 5.15 35.72
C GLU A 128 -27.06 4.53 36.96
N GLU A 129 -27.63 3.34 36.85
CA GLU A 129 -28.22 2.58 37.98
C GLU A 129 -27.20 2.31 39.10
N GLN A 130 -25.94 2.11 38.75
CA GLN A 130 -24.85 1.98 39.70
C GLN A 130 -24.30 3.33 40.20
N LYS A 131 -24.94 4.46 39.83
CA LYS A 131 -24.49 5.84 40.15
C LYS A 131 -23.06 6.17 39.66
N ASN A 132 -22.57 5.43 38.70
CA ASN A 132 -21.28 5.69 38.03
C ASN A 132 -21.47 6.60 36.81
N PHE A 133 -21.93 7.81 37.05
CA PHE A 133 -22.32 8.76 36.01
C PHE A 133 -21.18 9.09 35.05
N LYS A 134 -19.91 9.06 35.49
CA LYS A 134 -18.76 9.26 34.61
C LYS A 134 -18.70 8.21 33.51
N ARG A 135 -18.96 6.95 33.83
CA ARG A 135 -19.01 5.86 32.85
C ARG A 135 -20.27 5.92 32.00
N ALA A 136 -21.40 6.24 32.62
CA ALA A 136 -22.66 6.45 31.89
C ALA A 136 -22.46 7.49 30.77
N LEU A 137 -21.95 8.68 31.08
CA LEU A 137 -21.63 9.74 30.12
C LEU A 137 -20.65 9.29 29.05
N TYR A 138 -19.64 8.48 29.37
CA TYR A 138 -18.72 7.92 28.39
C TYR A 138 -19.45 7.04 27.37
N TYR A 139 -20.29 6.13 27.81
CA TYR A 139 -21.03 5.24 26.91
C TYR A 139 -22.13 5.98 26.12
N ASP A 140 -22.82 6.94 26.73
CA ASP A 140 -23.73 7.84 26.00
C ASP A 140 -23.04 8.63 24.91
N SER A 141 -21.80 9.13 25.15
CA SER A 141 -21.03 9.81 24.13
C SER A 141 -20.68 8.89 22.94
N LYS A 142 -20.44 7.59 23.20
CA LYS A 142 -20.21 6.60 22.14
C LYS A 142 -21.47 6.32 21.32
N ALA A 143 -22.62 6.23 21.99
CA ALA A 143 -23.90 6.10 21.30
C ALA A 143 -24.19 7.33 20.42
N LEU A 144 -24.00 8.53 20.96
CA LEU A 144 -24.20 9.80 20.25
C LEU A 144 -23.29 9.92 19.02
N GLU A 145 -22.01 9.54 19.13
CA GLU A 145 -21.05 9.56 18.01
C GLU A 145 -21.56 8.71 16.84
N ILE A 146 -22.03 7.49 17.13
CA ILE A 146 -22.55 6.58 16.10
C ILE A 146 -23.85 7.13 15.51
N ARG A 147 -24.80 7.57 16.37
CA ARG A 147 -26.09 8.11 15.94
C ARG A 147 -25.94 9.30 15.00
N LYS A 148 -24.95 10.18 15.25
CA LYS A 148 -24.59 11.27 14.33
C LYS A 148 -24.08 10.74 12.98
N LYS A 149 -23.24 9.70 12.99
CA LYS A 149 -22.71 9.10 11.75
C LYS A 149 -23.78 8.48 10.87
N ILE A 150 -24.83 7.92 11.48
CA ILE A 150 -25.92 7.27 10.75
C ILE A 150 -27.16 8.17 10.55
N ASN A 151 -27.07 9.43 10.96
CA ASN A 151 -28.16 10.41 10.90
C ASN A 151 -29.44 9.95 11.64
N ASP A 152 -29.30 9.24 12.76
CA ASP A 152 -30.41 8.84 13.63
C ASP A 152 -30.85 10.02 14.48
N VAL A 153 -31.75 10.83 13.94
CA VAL A 153 -32.22 12.09 14.55
C VAL A 153 -32.89 11.86 15.93
N ILE A 154 -33.75 10.83 16.03
CA ILE A 154 -34.40 10.49 17.29
C ILE A 154 -33.39 9.99 18.30
N GLY A 155 -32.51 9.07 17.90
CA GLY A 155 -31.46 8.58 18.77
C GLY A 155 -30.47 9.67 19.23
N ILE A 156 -30.18 10.68 18.42
CA ILE A 156 -29.40 11.85 18.84
C ILE A 156 -30.11 12.58 19.98
N ALA A 157 -31.44 12.79 19.88
CA ALA A 157 -32.23 13.42 20.94
C ALA A 157 -32.28 12.55 22.21
N ASP A 158 -32.42 11.22 22.07
CA ASP A 158 -32.34 10.27 23.20
C ASP A 158 -30.97 10.38 23.91
N SER A 159 -29.86 10.47 23.16
CA SER A 159 -28.54 10.67 23.76
C SER A 159 -28.39 12.00 24.48
N TYR A 160 -28.97 13.08 23.95
CA TYR A 160 -28.98 14.36 24.66
C TYR A 160 -29.81 14.27 25.96
N ASN A 161 -30.98 13.66 25.90
CA ASN A 161 -31.85 13.51 27.08
C ASN A 161 -31.16 12.67 28.16
N SER A 162 -30.56 11.52 27.83
CA SER A 162 -29.78 10.68 28.74
C SER A 162 -28.61 11.45 29.38
N THR A 163 -27.85 12.20 28.56
CA THR A 163 -26.77 13.06 29.07
C THR A 163 -27.30 14.09 30.08
N GLY A 164 -28.46 14.69 29.80
CA GLY A 164 -29.13 15.61 30.73
C GLY A 164 -29.51 14.93 32.06
N VAL A 165 -30.11 13.73 32.00
CA VAL A 165 -30.44 12.93 33.19
C VAL A 165 -29.21 12.67 34.04
N ASN A 166 -28.11 12.22 33.40
CA ASN A 166 -26.87 11.96 34.12
C ASN A 166 -26.32 13.22 34.85
N TYR A 167 -26.37 14.41 34.22
CA TYR A 167 -25.97 15.65 34.87
C TYR A 167 -26.91 16.04 36.01
N SER A 168 -28.22 15.88 35.84
CA SER A 168 -29.20 16.17 36.89
C SER A 168 -29.02 15.25 38.10
N GLU A 169 -28.79 13.95 37.89
CA GLU A 169 -28.52 12.99 38.97
C GLU A 169 -27.19 13.29 39.71
N MET A 170 -26.23 13.92 39.05
CA MET A 170 -25.03 14.44 39.72
C MET A 170 -25.29 15.74 40.50
N GLY A 171 -26.49 16.31 40.44
CA GLY A 171 -26.85 17.59 41.05
C GLY A 171 -26.41 18.80 40.26
N HIS A 172 -26.08 18.64 38.98
CA HIS A 172 -25.67 19.70 38.05
C HIS A 172 -26.80 20.08 37.11
N ASP A 173 -27.92 20.56 37.68
CA ASP A 173 -29.13 20.90 36.91
C ASP A 173 -28.86 21.99 35.84
N GLU A 174 -27.95 22.94 36.14
CA GLU A 174 -27.51 23.98 35.19
C GLU A 174 -26.86 23.40 33.93
N LYS A 175 -26.23 22.22 34.04
CA LYS A 175 -25.65 21.51 32.89
C LYS A 175 -26.67 20.59 32.22
N ALA A 176 -27.66 20.10 32.95
CA ALA A 176 -28.69 19.22 32.39
C ALA A 176 -29.63 19.95 31.43
N LEU A 177 -30.12 21.15 31.83
CA LEU A 177 -31.11 21.92 31.10
C LEU A 177 -30.75 22.17 29.61
N PRO A 178 -29.52 22.57 29.24
CA PRO A 178 -29.14 22.72 27.83
C PRO A 178 -29.29 21.45 26.99
N TYR A 179 -29.08 20.28 27.56
CA TYR A 179 -29.22 19.00 26.85
C TYR A 179 -30.70 18.66 26.63
N TYR A 180 -31.56 18.85 27.61
CA TYR A 180 -33.01 18.68 27.45
C TYR A 180 -33.58 19.65 26.40
N LYS A 181 -33.11 20.92 26.40
CA LYS A 181 -33.48 21.93 25.41
C LYS A 181 -33.03 21.60 24.00
N LYS A 182 -31.96 20.78 23.82
CA LYS A 182 -31.56 20.25 22.53
C LYS A 182 -32.41 19.07 22.08
N ALA A 183 -32.86 18.23 22.99
CA ALA A 183 -33.67 17.06 22.67
C ALA A 183 -35.12 17.43 22.32
N LEU A 184 -35.74 18.35 23.10
CA LEU A 184 -37.15 18.69 23.03
C LEU A 184 -37.62 19.10 21.62
N PRO A 185 -36.98 20.00 20.88
CA PRO A 185 -37.43 20.41 19.53
C PRO A 185 -37.51 19.24 18.56
N ILE A 186 -36.55 18.29 18.69
CA ILE A 186 -36.49 17.11 17.83
C ILE A 186 -37.71 16.21 18.10
N TYR A 187 -38.04 15.97 19.37
CA TYR A 187 -39.20 15.15 19.70
C TYR A 187 -40.51 15.82 19.30
N ILE A 188 -40.61 17.17 19.39
CA ILE A 188 -41.76 17.93 18.90
C ILE A 188 -41.92 17.76 17.40
N GLU A 189 -40.84 17.94 16.61
CA GLU A 189 -40.83 17.74 15.16
C GLU A 189 -41.28 16.32 14.76
N LYS A 190 -40.86 15.33 15.53
CA LYS A 190 -41.24 13.93 15.31
C LYS A 190 -42.59 13.51 15.91
N HIS A 191 -43.30 14.42 16.53
CA HIS A 191 -44.60 14.18 17.19
C HIS A 191 -44.58 13.03 18.23
N ASP A 192 -43.43 12.82 18.89
CA ASP A 192 -43.29 11.77 19.92
C ASP A 192 -43.80 12.26 21.29
N THR A 193 -45.11 12.09 21.50
CA THR A 193 -45.81 12.61 22.67
C THR A 193 -45.20 12.14 23.98
N ILE A 194 -44.78 10.88 24.06
CA ILE A 194 -44.23 10.29 25.30
C ILE A 194 -42.85 10.93 25.60
N ARG A 195 -41.97 11.04 24.60
CA ARG A 195 -40.66 11.66 24.79
C ARG A 195 -40.76 13.16 25.06
N ILE A 196 -41.73 13.85 24.47
CA ILE A 196 -42.03 15.25 24.80
C ILE A 196 -42.43 15.40 26.27
N ALA A 197 -43.38 14.56 26.75
CA ALA A 197 -43.82 14.59 28.12
C ALA A 197 -42.67 14.32 29.10
N TYR A 198 -41.88 13.30 28.82
CA TYR A 198 -40.71 12.96 29.65
C TYR A 198 -39.67 14.09 29.68
N THR A 199 -39.41 14.72 28.55
CA THR A 199 -38.46 15.83 28.49
C THR A 199 -38.99 17.06 29.23
N TYR A 200 -40.30 17.36 29.17
CA TYR A 200 -40.90 18.40 29.98
C TYR A 200 -40.79 18.11 31.48
N PHE A 201 -41.04 16.87 31.89
CA PHE A 201 -40.83 16.44 33.28
C PHE A 201 -39.36 16.69 33.72
N ASN A 202 -38.39 16.28 32.93
CA ASN A 202 -36.97 16.44 33.24
C ASN A 202 -36.57 17.93 33.33
N ILE A 203 -37.06 18.76 32.42
CA ILE A 203 -36.85 20.22 32.47
C ILE A 203 -37.43 20.77 33.74
N GLY A 204 -38.71 20.44 34.04
CA GLY A 204 -39.38 20.88 35.27
C GLY A 204 -38.62 20.45 36.51
N TYR A 205 -38.20 19.18 36.60
CA TYR A 205 -37.42 18.64 37.71
C TYR A 205 -36.11 19.39 37.96
N SER A 206 -35.38 19.75 36.89
CA SER A 206 -34.12 20.48 36.96
C SER A 206 -34.27 22.00 37.08
N THR A 207 -35.50 22.53 36.98
CA THR A 207 -35.77 23.97 37.07
C THR A 207 -35.89 24.42 38.52
N GLN A 208 -35.19 25.50 38.91
CA GLN A 208 -35.22 26.01 40.29
C GLN A 208 -36.41 26.90 40.57
N ASP A 209 -36.84 27.71 39.59
CA ASP A 209 -38.04 28.54 39.73
C ASP A 209 -39.31 27.67 39.83
N LEU A 210 -40.05 27.83 40.92
CA LEU A 210 -41.24 27.01 41.22
C LEU A 210 -42.38 27.22 40.23
N ILE A 211 -42.54 28.42 39.67
CA ILE A 211 -43.59 28.71 38.70
C ILE A 211 -43.26 28.04 37.35
N GLU A 212 -42.03 28.23 36.91
CA GLU A 212 -41.55 27.61 35.66
C GLU A 212 -41.57 26.08 35.78
N ARG A 213 -41.12 25.53 36.94
CA ARG A 213 -41.16 24.11 37.26
C ARG A 213 -42.59 23.56 37.14
N ALA A 214 -43.56 24.21 37.79
CA ALA A 214 -44.99 23.81 37.73
C ALA A 214 -45.49 23.82 36.28
N SER A 215 -45.18 24.87 35.52
CA SER A 215 -45.60 25.00 34.12
C SER A 215 -45.10 23.84 33.24
N TYR A 216 -43.81 23.44 33.37
CA TYR A 216 -43.29 22.29 32.63
C TYR A 216 -43.92 20.97 33.06
N MET A 217 -44.11 20.78 34.38
CA MET A 217 -44.72 19.55 34.91
C MET A 217 -46.22 19.45 34.56
N GLU A 218 -46.95 20.56 34.48
CA GLU A 218 -48.31 20.61 33.96
C GLU A 218 -48.39 20.20 32.49
N LYS A 219 -47.48 20.72 31.65
CA LYS A 219 -47.36 20.31 30.23
C LYS A 219 -47.09 18.81 30.11
N ALA A 220 -46.18 18.28 30.92
CA ALA A 220 -45.92 16.85 30.96
C ALA A 220 -47.16 16.05 31.36
N LYS A 221 -47.86 16.47 32.43
CA LYS A 221 -49.09 15.83 32.88
C LYS A 221 -50.17 15.79 31.80
N MET A 222 -50.41 16.91 31.11
CA MET A 222 -51.41 16.97 30.03
C MET A 222 -51.13 15.95 28.92
N LEU A 223 -49.87 15.69 28.62
CA LEU A 223 -49.49 14.71 27.61
C LEU A 223 -49.60 13.28 28.12
N TYR A 224 -49.19 13.02 29.37
CA TYR A 224 -49.36 11.71 30.01
C TYR A 224 -50.82 11.31 30.18
N ASP A 225 -51.69 12.26 30.54
CA ASP A 225 -53.13 12.00 30.66
C ASP A 225 -53.78 11.53 29.35
N LYS A 226 -53.22 12.00 28.19
CA LYS A 226 -53.67 11.62 26.86
C LYS A 226 -53.10 10.30 26.35
N THR A 227 -51.98 9.85 26.91
CA THR A 227 -51.24 8.67 26.44
C THR A 227 -51.38 7.49 27.42
N ASP A 228 -50.66 7.54 28.52
CA ASP A 228 -50.65 6.52 29.56
C ASP A 228 -50.49 7.16 30.97
N PRO A 229 -51.59 7.44 31.67
CA PRO A 229 -51.54 8.04 33.00
C PRO A 229 -51.02 7.07 34.09
N LEU A 230 -50.99 5.77 33.82
CA LEU A 230 -50.46 4.75 34.74
C LEU A 230 -48.96 4.53 34.54
N PHE A 231 -48.36 5.13 33.51
CA PHE A 231 -46.94 5.07 33.28
C PHE A 231 -46.17 5.62 34.50
N ASN A 232 -45.11 4.91 34.92
CA ASN A 232 -44.39 5.25 36.15
C ASN A 232 -43.94 6.74 36.20
N MET A 233 -43.47 7.28 35.06
CA MET A 233 -43.05 8.69 34.98
C MET A 233 -44.21 9.67 35.04
N ALA A 234 -45.42 9.27 34.59
CA ALA A 234 -46.64 10.06 34.79
C ALA A 234 -46.97 10.20 36.28
N VAL A 235 -46.91 9.09 37.03
CA VAL A 235 -47.13 9.10 38.48
C VAL A 235 -46.04 9.88 39.20
N SER A 236 -44.78 9.73 38.82
CA SER A 236 -43.65 10.52 39.35
C SER A 236 -43.85 12.03 39.08
N ASN A 237 -44.30 12.39 37.89
CA ASN A 237 -44.60 13.78 37.55
C ASN A 237 -45.74 14.34 38.43
N MET A 238 -46.80 13.56 38.68
CA MET A 238 -47.90 13.97 39.61
C MET A 238 -47.36 14.24 41.01
N CYS A 239 -46.49 13.36 41.52
CA CYS A 239 -45.88 13.52 42.85
C CYS A 239 -45.01 14.79 42.93
N ASN A 240 -44.14 15.03 41.94
CA ASN A 240 -43.26 16.19 41.95
C ASN A 240 -44.03 17.51 41.70
N LEU A 241 -45.07 17.48 40.85
CA LEU A 241 -45.94 18.62 40.65
C LEU A 241 -46.72 18.97 41.94
N ALA A 242 -47.19 17.95 42.65
CA ALA A 242 -47.85 18.16 43.93
C ALA A 242 -46.92 18.75 45.00
N GLU A 243 -45.70 18.26 45.09
CA GLU A 243 -44.67 18.85 45.96
C GLU A 243 -44.38 20.30 45.57
N THR A 244 -44.29 20.59 44.26
CA THR A 244 -44.10 21.95 43.76
C THR A 244 -45.25 22.88 44.17
N TYR A 245 -46.51 22.43 44.04
CA TYR A 245 -47.66 23.19 44.56
C TYR A 245 -47.64 23.36 46.06
N PHE A 246 -47.20 22.36 46.82
CA PHE A 246 -47.01 22.48 48.26
C PHE A 246 -45.96 23.58 48.58
N TYR A 247 -44.84 23.66 47.90
CA TYR A 247 -43.88 24.73 48.14
C TYR A 247 -44.41 26.10 47.69
N ILE A 248 -45.12 26.19 46.57
CA ILE A 248 -45.77 27.42 46.12
C ILE A 248 -46.79 27.90 47.16
N SER A 249 -47.56 26.98 47.78
CA SER A 249 -48.55 27.33 48.80
C SER A 249 -47.99 28.02 50.06
N LYS A 250 -46.67 27.92 50.29
CA LYS A 250 -45.97 28.59 51.41
C LYS A 250 -45.64 30.06 51.14
N ASP A 251 -45.79 30.49 49.90
CA ASP A 251 -45.49 31.86 49.46
C ASP A 251 -46.73 32.48 48.78
N ALA A 252 -47.38 33.42 49.45
CA ALA A 252 -48.59 34.06 48.99
C ALA A 252 -48.35 34.83 47.66
N ALA A 253 -47.15 35.39 47.46
CA ALA A 253 -46.80 36.11 46.23
C ALA A 253 -46.68 35.14 45.03
N LEU A 254 -46.16 33.93 45.24
CA LEU A 254 -46.13 32.91 44.22
C LEU A 254 -47.55 32.38 43.90
N CYS A 255 -48.38 32.22 44.94
CA CYS A 255 -49.79 31.85 44.73
C CYS A 255 -50.52 32.87 43.85
N THR A 256 -50.34 34.16 44.13
CA THR A 256 -50.96 35.25 43.36
C THR A 256 -50.48 35.24 41.89
N LYS A 257 -49.20 34.97 41.65
CA LYS A 257 -48.66 34.83 40.26
C LYS A 257 -49.31 33.67 39.50
N MET A 258 -49.87 32.70 40.21
CA MET A 258 -50.59 31.56 39.63
C MET A 258 -52.12 31.70 39.73
N ASP A 259 -52.61 32.88 39.91
CA ASP A 259 -54.04 33.18 40.06
C ASP A 259 -54.71 32.23 41.06
N SER A 260 -54.07 31.98 42.23
CA SER A 260 -54.51 30.99 43.19
C SER A 260 -54.28 31.44 44.62
N THR A 261 -54.83 30.70 45.55
CA THR A 261 -54.64 30.92 46.99
C THR A 261 -53.80 29.76 47.58
N PRO A 262 -53.15 29.95 48.76
CA PRO A 262 -52.44 28.88 49.43
C PRO A 262 -53.31 27.63 49.66
N GLN A 263 -54.57 27.80 50.08
CA GLN A 263 -55.49 26.69 50.29
C GLN A 263 -55.84 25.97 48.97
N ALA A 264 -56.02 26.70 47.89
CA ALA A 264 -56.29 26.11 46.57
C ALA A 264 -55.08 25.32 46.03
N MET A 265 -53.85 25.82 46.26
CA MET A 265 -52.61 25.10 45.92
C MET A 265 -52.46 23.80 46.73
N LEU A 266 -52.68 23.86 48.04
CA LEU A 266 -52.69 22.65 48.88
C LEU A 266 -53.73 21.61 48.42
N LYS A 267 -54.95 22.06 48.06
CA LYS A 267 -55.99 21.17 47.53
C LYS A 267 -55.61 20.54 46.20
N LYS A 268 -54.97 21.33 45.27
CA LYS A 268 -54.41 20.78 44.02
C LYS A 268 -53.37 19.71 44.29
N ALA A 269 -52.43 19.96 45.23
CA ALA A 269 -51.39 19.02 45.61
C ALA A 269 -52.03 17.72 46.22
N GLU A 270 -52.98 17.83 47.14
CA GLU A 270 -53.68 16.67 47.72
C GLU A 270 -54.38 15.82 46.66
N ASN A 271 -55.07 16.47 45.71
CA ASN A 271 -55.74 15.75 44.61
C ASN A 271 -54.77 14.94 43.75
N LEU A 272 -53.65 15.53 43.40
CA LEU A 272 -52.62 14.85 42.63
C LEU A 272 -51.98 13.67 43.37
N LEU A 273 -51.68 13.85 44.67
CA LEU A 273 -51.14 12.79 45.52
C LEU A 273 -52.08 11.63 45.70
N ASN A 274 -53.39 11.94 45.92
CA ASN A 274 -54.42 10.89 46.06
C ASN A 274 -54.55 10.09 44.73
N GLN A 275 -54.47 10.75 43.55
CA GLN A 275 -54.46 10.04 42.30
C GLN A 275 -53.17 9.20 42.16
N ALA A 276 -52.00 9.75 42.50
CA ALA A 276 -50.74 9.04 42.52
C ALA A 276 -50.76 7.81 43.44
N ILE A 277 -51.39 7.91 44.56
CA ILE A 277 -51.58 6.77 45.50
C ILE A 277 -52.43 5.67 44.86
N ILE A 278 -53.56 6.03 44.24
CA ILE A 278 -54.40 5.05 43.53
C ILE A 278 -53.60 4.29 42.47
N PHE A 279 -52.92 5.03 41.65
CA PHE A 279 -52.10 4.46 40.55
C PHE A 279 -50.92 3.67 41.12
N GLY A 280 -50.21 4.21 42.11
CA GLY A 280 -49.08 3.58 42.73
C GLY A 280 -49.42 2.28 43.46
N LYS A 281 -50.62 2.17 44.06
CA LYS A 281 -51.09 0.91 44.66
C LYS A 281 -51.40 -0.13 43.58
N LYS A 282 -52.09 0.28 42.51
CA LYS A 282 -52.45 -0.61 41.41
C LYS A 282 -51.22 -1.23 40.73
N GLU A 283 -50.20 -0.43 40.49
CA GLU A 283 -48.98 -0.81 39.75
C GLU A 283 -47.79 -1.11 40.69
N GLN A 284 -48.01 -1.21 42.03
CA GLN A 284 -46.99 -1.50 43.06
C GLN A 284 -45.78 -0.55 43.04
N MET A 285 -46.03 0.74 42.78
CA MET A 285 -44.99 1.78 42.70
C MET A 285 -44.63 2.29 44.10
N TYR A 286 -43.92 1.48 44.87
CA TYR A 286 -43.67 1.74 46.30
C TYR A 286 -42.95 3.07 46.56
N MET A 287 -42.01 3.49 45.69
CA MET A 287 -41.31 4.76 45.85
C MET A 287 -42.25 5.96 45.68
N ASN A 288 -43.12 5.94 44.66
CA ASN A 288 -44.13 6.99 44.44
C ASN A 288 -45.17 7.04 45.60
N LEU A 289 -45.53 5.88 46.12
CA LEU A 289 -46.38 5.79 47.29
C LEU A 289 -45.73 6.40 48.53
N MET A 290 -44.49 6.06 48.83
CA MET A 290 -43.74 6.58 49.98
C MET A 290 -43.61 8.11 49.87
N PHE A 291 -43.21 8.63 48.66
CA PHE A 291 -43.09 10.06 48.41
C PHE A 291 -44.45 10.78 48.56
N SER A 292 -45.53 10.18 48.03
CA SER A 292 -46.88 10.74 48.16
C SER A 292 -47.33 10.85 49.64
N TYR A 293 -47.08 9.83 50.47
CA TYR A 293 -47.38 9.87 51.89
C TYR A 293 -46.51 10.89 52.62
N GLU A 294 -45.23 11.05 52.27
CA GLU A 294 -44.39 12.07 52.89
C GLU A 294 -44.91 13.48 52.62
N VAL A 295 -45.25 13.80 51.36
CA VAL A 295 -45.80 15.13 51.05
C VAL A 295 -47.16 15.36 51.64
N LEU A 296 -48.02 14.35 51.65
CA LEU A 296 -49.34 14.44 52.36
C LEU A 296 -49.21 14.69 53.85
N ALA A 297 -48.26 14.03 54.52
CA ALA A 297 -48.00 14.29 55.95
C ALA A 297 -47.62 15.77 56.15
N LYS A 298 -46.71 16.33 55.35
CA LYS A 298 -46.31 17.76 55.39
C LYS A 298 -47.51 18.69 55.12
N ILE A 299 -48.40 18.35 54.20
CA ILE A 299 -49.60 19.13 53.91
C ILE A 299 -50.53 19.11 55.10
N LYS A 300 -50.75 17.92 55.75
CA LYS A 300 -51.64 17.79 56.96
C LYS A 300 -51.07 18.53 58.16
N GLU A 301 -49.76 18.61 58.32
CA GLU A 301 -49.12 19.45 59.33
C GLU A 301 -49.43 20.95 59.09
N VAL A 302 -49.27 21.45 57.87
CA VAL A 302 -49.59 22.85 57.51
C VAL A 302 -51.12 23.13 57.71
N GLN A 303 -51.97 22.14 57.49
CA GLN A 303 -53.45 22.25 57.72
C GLN A 303 -53.86 22.12 59.18
N ASN A 304 -52.90 21.95 60.09
CA ASN A 304 -53.15 21.77 61.52
C ASN A 304 -54.00 20.49 61.86
N LYS A 305 -53.67 19.39 61.08
CA LYS A 305 -54.34 18.07 61.24
C LYS A 305 -53.32 17.00 61.66
N PRO A 306 -52.84 17.02 62.93
CA PRO A 306 -51.69 16.18 63.33
C PRO A 306 -52.03 14.67 63.34
N ALA A 307 -53.26 14.29 63.55
CA ALA A 307 -53.66 12.88 63.50
C ALA A 307 -53.50 12.30 62.05
N ASP A 308 -53.97 13.04 61.06
CA ASP A 308 -53.82 12.64 59.64
C ASP A 308 -52.36 12.63 59.25
N ALA A 309 -51.57 13.63 59.67
CA ALA A 309 -50.14 13.68 59.42
C ALA A 309 -49.42 12.46 59.99
N LEU A 310 -49.71 12.06 61.18
CA LEU A 310 -49.16 10.86 61.85
C LEU A 310 -49.53 9.57 61.09
N ASP A 311 -50.75 9.45 60.59
CA ASP A 311 -51.19 8.30 59.80
C ASP A 311 -50.44 8.17 58.52
N TYR A 312 -50.24 9.27 57.74
CA TYR A 312 -49.43 9.25 56.53
C TYR A 312 -47.98 8.97 56.86
N THR A 313 -47.42 9.49 57.92
CA THR A 313 -46.04 9.20 58.35
C THR A 313 -45.85 7.71 58.65
N ARG A 314 -46.83 7.08 59.38
CA ARG A 314 -46.80 5.62 59.63
C ARG A 314 -46.84 4.81 58.33
N LYS A 315 -47.69 5.18 57.37
CA LYS A 315 -47.76 4.55 56.04
C LYS A 315 -46.47 4.70 55.28
N GLN A 316 -45.81 5.86 55.35
CA GLN A 316 -44.46 6.12 54.73
C GLN A 316 -43.43 5.18 55.35
N TYR A 317 -43.38 5.08 56.73
CA TYR A 317 -42.39 4.22 57.39
C TYR A 317 -42.60 2.73 57.10
N ALA A 318 -43.83 2.25 57.03
CA ALA A 318 -44.13 0.86 56.67
C ALA A 318 -43.59 0.50 55.26
N LEU A 319 -43.71 1.42 54.28
CA LEU A 319 -43.17 1.23 52.96
C LEU A 319 -41.62 1.36 52.92
N LYS A 320 -41.07 2.25 53.77
CA LYS A 320 -39.64 2.45 53.90
C LYS A 320 -38.90 1.17 54.29
N ASP A 321 -39.47 0.43 55.29
CA ASP A 321 -38.88 -0.85 55.72
C ASP A 321 -38.88 -1.88 54.58
N THR A 322 -40.00 -1.92 53.84
CA THR A 322 -40.12 -2.82 52.69
C THR A 322 -39.05 -2.48 51.58
N ILE A 323 -38.92 -1.21 51.27
CA ILE A 323 -37.97 -0.72 50.27
C ILE A 323 -36.53 -0.90 50.75
N TYR A 324 -36.22 -0.59 52.03
CA TYR A 324 -34.88 -0.73 52.61
C TYR A 324 -34.39 -2.18 52.57
N SER A 325 -35.25 -3.13 52.93
CA SER A 325 -34.92 -4.55 52.83
C SER A 325 -34.60 -4.97 51.39
N GLN A 326 -35.31 -4.43 50.40
CA GLN A 326 -35.07 -4.69 48.99
C GLN A 326 -33.81 -3.94 48.48
N GLU A 327 -33.63 -2.66 48.90
CA GLU A 327 -32.47 -1.84 48.56
C GLU A 327 -31.17 -2.45 49.09
N GLN A 328 -31.18 -3.01 50.30
CA GLN A 328 -30.03 -3.67 50.90
C GLN A 328 -29.61 -4.91 50.10
N LYS A 329 -30.56 -5.74 49.65
CA LYS A 329 -30.30 -6.87 48.76
C LYS A 329 -29.72 -6.41 47.42
N ASN A 330 -30.28 -5.33 46.85
CA ASN A 330 -29.81 -4.77 45.59
C ASN A 330 -28.41 -4.12 45.72
N ASN A 331 -28.12 -3.47 46.86
CA ASN A 331 -26.81 -2.85 47.10
C ASN A 331 -25.69 -3.89 47.20
N ILE A 332 -25.97 -5.05 47.84
CA ILE A 332 -25.00 -6.16 47.88
C ILE A 332 -24.75 -6.68 46.46
N ALA A 333 -25.82 -6.97 45.71
CA ALA A 333 -25.68 -7.42 44.31
C ALA A 333 -24.97 -6.39 43.44
N THR A 334 -25.26 -5.09 43.65
CA THR A 334 -24.61 -3.99 42.91
C THR A 334 -23.13 -3.84 43.27
N ALA A 335 -22.76 -4.03 44.54
CA ALA A 335 -21.34 -3.98 44.95
C ALA A 335 -20.52 -5.13 44.36
N GLU A 336 -21.09 -6.34 44.32
CA GLU A 336 -20.48 -7.50 43.65
C GLU A 336 -20.32 -7.25 42.15
N SER A 337 -21.38 -6.74 41.50
CA SER A 337 -21.38 -6.34 40.12
C SER A 337 -20.33 -5.29 39.81
N ALA A 338 -20.23 -4.24 40.61
CA ALA A 338 -19.24 -3.16 40.42
C ALA A 338 -17.81 -3.69 40.52
N SER A 339 -17.55 -4.64 41.43
CA SER A 339 -16.25 -5.29 41.56
C SER A 339 -15.85 -6.10 40.31
N GLN A 340 -16.81 -6.90 39.78
CA GLN A 340 -16.56 -7.68 38.55
C GLN A 340 -16.38 -6.79 37.31
N ILE A 341 -17.16 -5.71 37.23
CA ILE A 341 -17.01 -4.72 36.15
C ILE A 341 -15.65 -4.05 36.22
N ALA A 342 -15.19 -3.63 37.40
CA ALA A 342 -13.88 -3.02 37.59
C ALA A 342 -12.73 -3.96 37.18
N LEU A 343 -12.84 -5.26 37.50
CA LEU A 343 -11.88 -6.27 37.09
C LEU A 343 -11.84 -6.42 35.55
N ARG A 344 -13.00 -6.42 34.94
CA ARG A 344 -13.15 -6.57 33.49
C ARG A 344 -12.65 -5.36 32.71
N ASP A 345 -12.89 -4.16 33.25
CA ASP A 345 -12.34 -2.94 32.64
C ASP A 345 -10.82 -2.91 32.71
N LYS A 346 -10.24 -3.37 33.80
CA LYS A 346 -8.79 -3.55 33.93
C LYS A 346 -8.24 -4.53 32.91
N GLN A 347 -8.96 -5.64 32.65
CA GLN A 347 -8.61 -6.58 31.60
C GLN A 347 -8.74 -5.97 30.19
N LEU A 348 -9.78 -5.16 29.95
CA LEU A 348 -9.96 -4.45 28.67
C LEU A 348 -8.86 -3.42 28.45
N GLU A 349 -8.43 -2.72 29.49
CA GLU A 349 -7.33 -1.77 29.42
C GLU A 349 -6.00 -2.46 29.14
N LEU A 350 -5.72 -3.57 29.82
CA LEU A 350 -4.56 -4.43 29.55
C LEU A 350 -4.57 -4.95 28.10
N ASN A 351 -5.72 -5.42 27.62
CA ASN A 351 -5.85 -5.88 26.23
C ASN A 351 -5.62 -4.74 25.21
N LYS A 352 -6.09 -3.52 25.49
CA LYS A 352 -5.80 -2.35 24.64
C LYS A 352 -4.31 -2.03 24.60
N VAL A 353 -3.63 -2.10 25.75
CA VAL A 353 -2.18 -1.90 25.83
C VAL A 353 -1.45 -2.99 25.04
N MET A 354 -1.84 -4.25 25.21
CA MET A 354 -1.26 -5.37 24.47
C MET A 354 -1.48 -5.25 22.95
N LEU A 355 -2.68 -4.83 22.51
CA LEU A 355 -2.96 -4.59 21.10
C LEU A 355 -2.09 -3.47 20.53
N LYS A 356 -1.96 -2.34 21.23
CA LYS A 356 -1.06 -1.26 20.83
C LYS A 356 0.41 -1.69 20.77
N THR A 357 0.83 -2.54 21.73
CA THR A 357 2.19 -3.08 21.75
C THR A 357 2.43 -4.02 20.58
N ARG A 358 1.46 -4.92 20.27
CA ARG A 358 1.53 -5.79 19.08
C ARG A 358 1.54 -4.99 17.78
N GLU A 359 0.72 -3.95 17.69
CA GLU A 359 0.71 -3.06 16.53
C GLU A 359 2.06 -2.36 16.35
N ARG A 360 2.68 -1.85 17.44
CA ARG A 360 4.01 -1.27 17.41
C ARG A 360 5.07 -2.29 17.01
N GLN A 361 5.02 -3.52 17.54
CA GLN A 361 5.92 -4.60 17.17
C GLN A 361 5.76 -4.99 15.69
N PHE A 362 4.53 -5.06 15.20
CA PHE A 362 4.26 -5.32 13.79
C PHE A 362 4.91 -4.26 12.89
N TRP A 363 4.73 -2.96 13.20
CA TRP A 363 5.34 -1.89 12.41
C TRP A 363 6.87 -1.86 12.51
N MET A 364 7.45 -2.21 13.66
CA MET A 364 8.90 -2.37 13.79
C MET A 364 9.45 -3.53 12.95
N LEU A 365 8.79 -4.68 12.98
CA LEU A 365 9.16 -5.83 12.15
C LEU A 365 8.99 -5.53 10.66
N PHE A 366 7.89 -4.89 10.29
CA PHE A 366 7.64 -4.47 8.90
C PHE A 366 8.71 -3.49 8.41
N GLY A 367 9.05 -2.49 9.22
CA GLY A 367 10.16 -1.57 8.94
C GLY A 367 11.52 -2.26 8.81
N GLY A 368 11.80 -3.22 9.69
CA GLY A 368 13.00 -4.06 9.63
C GLY A 368 13.09 -4.89 8.34
N ILE A 369 11.98 -5.51 7.93
CA ILE A 369 11.92 -6.26 6.66
C ILE A 369 12.15 -5.33 5.47
N LEU A 370 11.55 -4.13 5.50
CA LEU A 370 11.69 -3.15 4.42
C LEU A 370 13.12 -2.63 4.30
N LEU A 371 13.81 -2.40 5.42
CA LEU A 371 15.22 -2.03 5.46
C LEU A 371 16.10 -3.18 4.94
N PHE A 372 15.82 -4.42 5.37
CA PHE A 372 16.58 -5.59 4.94
C PHE A 372 16.42 -5.85 3.44
N THR A 373 15.19 -5.74 2.91
CA THR A 373 14.94 -5.87 1.47
C THR A 373 15.61 -4.75 0.67
N GLY A 374 15.55 -3.51 1.17
CA GLY A 374 16.28 -2.39 0.56
C GLY A 374 17.79 -2.62 0.52
N PHE A 375 18.38 -3.11 1.62
CA PHE A 375 19.79 -3.47 1.67
C PHE A 375 20.15 -4.61 0.73
N ALA A 376 19.31 -5.65 0.65
CA ALA A 376 19.51 -6.77 -0.28
C ALA A 376 19.46 -6.30 -1.75
N VAL A 377 18.55 -5.39 -2.10
CA VAL A 377 18.48 -4.79 -3.44
C VAL A 377 19.76 -4.00 -3.75
N VAL A 378 20.26 -3.21 -2.82
CA VAL A 378 21.53 -2.46 -3.00
C VAL A 378 22.69 -3.41 -3.24
N LEU A 379 22.79 -4.48 -2.43
CA LEU A 379 23.84 -5.51 -2.63
C LEU A 379 23.71 -6.21 -4.00
N PHE A 380 22.48 -6.51 -4.41
CA PHE A 380 22.23 -7.13 -5.72
C PHE A 380 22.65 -6.20 -6.88
N ILE A 381 22.32 -4.90 -6.78
CA ILE A 381 22.75 -3.90 -7.78
C ILE A 381 24.28 -3.79 -7.83
N GLN A 382 24.95 -3.72 -6.65
CA GLN A 382 26.40 -3.68 -6.58
C GLN A 382 27.07 -4.94 -7.15
N ALA A 383 26.51 -6.12 -6.84
CA ALA A 383 27.01 -7.38 -7.38
C ALA A 383 26.84 -7.45 -8.89
N SER A 384 25.70 -7.00 -9.42
CA SER A 384 25.44 -6.93 -10.87
C SER A 384 26.39 -5.97 -11.56
N ALA A 385 26.62 -4.80 -10.98
CA ALA A 385 27.55 -3.80 -11.51
C ALA A 385 28.99 -4.32 -11.53
N ARG A 386 29.43 -4.98 -10.44
CA ARG A 386 30.77 -5.63 -10.38
C ARG A 386 30.92 -6.72 -11.44
N LYS A 387 29.87 -7.55 -11.63
CA LYS A 387 29.89 -8.61 -12.65
C LYS A 387 30.02 -8.02 -14.06
N ALA A 388 29.31 -6.92 -14.35
CA ALA A 388 29.41 -6.20 -15.63
C ALA A 388 30.82 -5.59 -15.85
N GLN A 389 31.38 -4.96 -14.80
CA GLN A 389 32.75 -4.40 -14.84
C GLN A 389 33.81 -5.49 -15.06
N ASN A 390 33.70 -6.61 -14.33
CA ASN A 390 34.64 -7.74 -14.48
C ASN A 390 34.58 -8.31 -15.91
N LYS A 391 33.38 -8.45 -16.49
CA LYS A 391 33.23 -8.92 -17.86
C LYS A 391 33.87 -7.95 -18.88
N LYS A 392 33.72 -6.64 -18.63
CA LYS A 392 34.36 -5.60 -19.48
C LYS A 392 35.89 -5.65 -19.35
N LEU A 393 36.37 -5.81 -18.10
CA LEU A 393 37.83 -5.90 -17.83
C LEU A 393 38.42 -7.16 -18.48
N GLU A 394 37.74 -8.29 -18.40
CA GLU A 394 38.18 -9.54 -19.05
C GLU A 394 38.27 -9.39 -20.59
N LYS A 395 37.30 -8.70 -21.19
CA LYS A 395 37.30 -8.41 -22.61
C LYS A 395 38.49 -7.52 -23.00
N LEU A 396 38.71 -6.42 -22.25
CA LEU A 396 39.85 -5.52 -22.50
C LEU A 396 41.19 -6.24 -22.33
N ASN A 397 41.33 -7.11 -21.31
CA ASN A 397 42.56 -7.89 -21.13
C ASN A 397 42.83 -8.83 -22.32
N LYS A 398 41.78 -9.48 -22.85
CA LYS A 398 41.94 -10.33 -24.05
C LYS A 398 42.34 -9.53 -25.26
N GLU A 399 41.76 -8.35 -25.46
CA GLU A 399 42.12 -7.44 -26.56
C GLU A 399 43.58 -6.95 -26.43
N LEU A 400 43.99 -6.60 -25.18
CA LEU A 400 45.37 -6.17 -24.91
C LEU A 400 46.37 -7.30 -25.14
N ASP A 401 46.07 -8.53 -24.68
CA ASP A 401 46.92 -9.70 -24.89
C ASP A 401 47.08 -10.02 -26.38
N LEU A 402 45.98 -9.92 -27.13
CA LEU A 402 46.02 -10.11 -28.58
C LEU A 402 46.90 -9.06 -29.26
N ALA A 403 46.72 -7.78 -28.92
CA ALA A 403 47.52 -6.69 -29.44
C ALA A 403 49.01 -6.85 -29.11
N ASN A 404 49.33 -7.26 -27.88
CA ASN A 404 50.69 -7.51 -27.46
C ASN A 404 51.35 -8.70 -28.22
N LYS A 405 50.60 -9.79 -28.44
CA LYS A 405 51.08 -10.95 -29.25
C LYS A 405 51.35 -10.53 -30.69
N THR A 406 50.44 -9.80 -31.30
CA THR A 406 50.61 -9.28 -32.67
C THR A 406 51.85 -8.39 -32.77
N LYS A 407 52.06 -7.49 -31.79
CA LYS A 407 53.24 -6.63 -31.72
C LYS A 407 54.52 -7.43 -31.58
N ALA A 408 54.54 -8.46 -30.73
CA ALA A 408 55.72 -9.31 -30.55
C ALA A 408 56.08 -10.11 -31.81
N GLN A 409 55.07 -10.66 -32.52
CA GLN A 409 55.28 -11.39 -33.78
C GLN A 409 55.87 -10.48 -34.85
N LEU A 410 55.35 -9.26 -34.97
CA LEU A 410 55.89 -8.27 -35.92
C LEU A 410 57.33 -7.92 -35.65
N PHE A 411 57.70 -7.67 -34.40
CA PHE A 411 59.11 -7.43 -34.05
C PHE A 411 60.00 -8.62 -34.43
N GLY A 412 59.49 -9.84 -34.37
CA GLY A 412 60.18 -11.05 -34.76
C GLY A 412 60.52 -11.03 -36.30
N ILE A 413 59.53 -10.69 -37.12
CA ILE A 413 59.68 -10.64 -38.59
C ILE A 413 60.63 -9.52 -39.02
N ILE A 414 60.43 -8.32 -38.46
CA ILE A 414 61.30 -7.19 -38.71
C ILE A 414 62.77 -7.50 -38.46
N ASN A 415 63.04 -8.12 -37.30
CA ASN A 415 64.37 -8.52 -36.92
C ASN A 415 65.00 -9.52 -37.93
N HIS A 416 64.18 -10.46 -38.43
CA HIS A 416 64.61 -11.47 -39.37
C HIS A 416 64.95 -10.82 -40.74
N ASP A 417 64.02 -10.01 -41.29
CA ASP A 417 64.13 -9.45 -42.62
C ASP A 417 65.23 -8.33 -42.77
N LEU A 418 65.46 -7.62 -41.62
CA LEU A 418 66.55 -6.66 -41.55
C LEU A 418 67.92 -7.30 -41.34
N ARG A 419 68.02 -8.43 -40.65
CA ARG A 419 69.28 -9.08 -40.29
C ARG A 419 70.03 -9.59 -41.54
N SER A 420 69.32 -10.18 -42.49
CA SER A 420 69.91 -10.81 -43.65
C SER A 420 70.66 -9.82 -44.53
N PRO A 421 70.05 -8.70 -45.00
CA PRO A 421 70.76 -7.71 -45.84
C PRO A 421 71.88 -6.98 -45.08
N VAL A 422 71.65 -6.69 -43.75
CA VAL A 422 72.70 -6.09 -42.90
C VAL A 422 73.92 -7.03 -42.78
N ALA A 423 73.69 -8.30 -42.58
CA ALA A 423 74.73 -9.31 -42.46
C ALA A 423 75.49 -9.42 -43.81
N SER A 424 74.78 -9.37 -44.94
CA SER A 424 75.41 -9.37 -46.30
C SER A 424 76.32 -8.15 -46.53
N LEU A 425 75.84 -6.96 -46.12
CA LEU A 425 76.60 -5.71 -46.20
C LEU A 425 77.87 -5.77 -45.33
N ILE A 426 77.68 -6.23 -44.05
CA ILE A 426 78.83 -6.38 -43.15
C ILE A 426 79.85 -7.38 -43.71
N ASN A 427 79.36 -8.53 -44.20
CA ASN A 427 80.24 -9.51 -44.82
C ASN A 427 81.04 -8.95 -46.05
N PHE A 428 80.35 -8.23 -46.90
CA PHE A 428 80.98 -7.56 -48.02
C PHE A 428 82.08 -6.57 -47.58
N LEU A 429 81.74 -5.70 -46.60
CA LEU A 429 82.70 -4.74 -46.04
C LEU A 429 83.91 -5.42 -45.39
N HIS A 430 83.69 -6.55 -44.73
CA HIS A 430 84.77 -7.38 -44.14
C HIS A 430 85.69 -7.99 -45.25
N LEU A 431 85.08 -8.55 -46.29
CA LEU A 431 85.86 -9.11 -47.43
C LEU A 431 86.63 -8.04 -48.21
N GLN A 432 86.05 -6.84 -48.38
CA GLN A 432 86.71 -5.70 -48.99
C GLN A 432 87.87 -5.20 -48.15
N LYS A 433 87.73 -5.09 -46.84
CA LYS A 433 88.74 -4.63 -45.88
C LYS A 433 89.94 -5.55 -45.86
N ASN A 434 89.74 -6.85 -46.05
CA ASN A 434 90.83 -7.87 -45.97
C ASN A 434 91.52 -8.17 -47.33
N ASN A 435 91.16 -7.41 -48.38
CA ASN A 435 91.73 -7.57 -49.74
C ASN A 435 91.67 -9.02 -50.25
N VAL A 436 90.66 -9.81 -49.90
CA VAL A 436 90.54 -11.25 -50.28
C VAL A 436 89.82 -11.45 -51.62
N LEU A 437 89.32 -10.35 -52.25
CA LEU A 437 88.48 -10.41 -53.42
C LEU A 437 89.30 -10.06 -54.65
N ASP A 438 89.24 -10.89 -55.74
CA ASP A 438 89.68 -10.53 -57.06
C ASP A 438 88.70 -9.52 -57.71
N ASP A 439 89.15 -8.73 -58.73
CA ASP A 439 88.35 -7.65 -59.29
C ASP A 439 87.00 -8.11 -59.88
N SER A 440 86.90 -9.35 -60.37
CA SER A 440 85.64 -9.86 -60.96
C SER A 440 84.64 -10.24 -59.89
N LYS A 441 85.05 -10.86 -58.77
CA LYS A 441 84.21 -11.22 -57.63
C LYS A 441 83.84 -10.02 -56.79
N LYS A 442 84.67 -9.00 -56.77
CA LYS A 442 84.38 -7.73 -56.11
C LYS A 442 83.22 -7.03 -56.78
N LEU A 443 83.19 -6.89 -58.13
CA LEU A 443 82.07 -6.31 -58.87
C LEU A 443 80.74 -7.10 -58.65
N GLU A 444 80.81 -8.43 -58.69
CA GLU A 444 79.62 -9.28 -58.42
C GLU A 444 79.05 -9.10 -56.97
N LEU A 445 79.96 -9.08 -55.99
CA LEU A 445 79.59 -8.92 -54.62
C LEU A 445 79.08 -7.51 -54.30
N GLU A 446 79.69 -6.50 -54.96
CA GLU A 446 79.30 -5.10 -54.89
C GLU A 446 77.88 -4.90 -55.45
N ALA A 447 77.54 -5.49 -56.57
CA ALA A 447 76.21 -5.48 -57.16
C ALA A 447 75.17 -6.21 -56.25
N LYS A 448 75.56 -7.39 -55.72
CA LYS A 448 74.68 -8.12 -54.75
C LYS A 448 74.48 -7.34 -53.49
N THR A 449 75.47 -6.69 -52.94
CA THR A 449 75.39 -5.88 -51.74
C THR A 449 74.56 -4.62 -51.95
N MET A 450 74.70 -3.97 -53.09
CA MET A 450 73.90 -2.81 -53.49
C MET A 450 72.41 -3.23 -53.59
N THR A 451 72.15 -4.37 -54.23
CA THR A 451 70.80 -4.92 -54.33
C THR A 451 70.23 -5.24 -52.94
N SER A 452 70.99 -5.83 -52.01
CA SER A 452 70.60 -6.11 -50.64
C SER A 452 70.37 -4.84 -49.83
N ALA A 453 71.18 -3.82 -49.98
CA ALA A 453 71.06 -2.52 -49.33
C ALA A 453 69.77 -1.76 -49.78
N ASN A 454 69.51 -1.77 -51.11
CA ASN A 454 68.31 -1.20 -51.67
C ASN A 454 67.07 -1.95 -51.20
N GLY A 455 67.11 -3.30 -51.08
CA GLY A 455 66.03 -4.13 -50.47
C GLY A 455 65.82 -3.83 -49.02
N LEU A 456 66.89 -3.51 -48.29
CA LEU A 456 66.79 -3.08 -46.90
C LEU A 456 66.07 -1.74 -46.77
N LEU A 457 66.46 -0.76 -47.56
CA LEU A 457 65.84 0.56 -47.58
C LEU A 457 64.36 0.45 -47.91
N GLN A 458 64.01 -0.37 -48.90
CA GLN A 458 62.61 -0.63 -49.26
C GLN A 458 61.82 -1.28 -48.12
N SER A 459 62.41 -2.28 -47.48
CA SER A 459 61.73 -2.92 -46.30
C SER A 459 61.54 -1.94 -45.18
N MET A 460 62.43 -0.99 -44.94
CA MET A 460 62.26 0.08 -43.94
C MET A 460 61.18 1.08 -44.35
N GLU A 461 61.04 1.43 -45.60
CA GLU A 461 59.96 2.31 -46.10
C GLU A 461 58.60 1.62 -45.97
N ASP A 462 58.53 0.36 -46.37
CA ASP A 462 57.30 -0.46 -46.22
C ASP A 462 56.87 -0.57 -44.77
N LEU A 463 57.82 -0.69 -43.86
CA LEU A 463 57.58 -0.75 -42.41
C LEU A 463 57.10 0.59 -41.81
N LEU A 464 57.69 1.69 -42.32
CA LEU A 464 57.23 3.04 -41.96
C LEU A 464 55.80 3.28 -42.45
N LEU A 465 55.46 2.83 -43.64
CA LEU A 465 54.12 2.97 -44.21
C LEU A 465 53.13 2.14 -43.44
N TRP A 466 53.47 0.90 -43.05
CA TRP A 466 52.66 0.03 -42.22
C TRP A 466 52.45 0.62 -40.81
N SER A 467 53.55 1.12 -40.19
CA SER A 467 53.45 1.75 -38.85
C SER A 467 52.52 2.98 -38.84
N LYS A 468 52.59 3.76 -39.94
CA LYS A 468 51.65 4.87 -40.11
C LYS A 468 50.20 4.40 -40.24
N GLY A 469 49.94 3.31 -40.95
CA GLY A 469 48.58 2.73 -41.10
C GLY A 469 48.00 2.19 -39.80
N GLN A 470 48.81 1.84 -38.80
CA GLN A 470 48.36 1.39 -37.45
C GLN A 470 48.03 2.55 -36.50
N MET A 471 48.28 3.79 -36.87
CA MET A 471 47.89 4.95 -36.05
C MET A 471 46.45 5.33 -36.31
N GLU A 472 45.63 5.39 -35.27
CA GLU A 472 44.17 5.64 -35.31
C GLU A 472 43.71 6.88 -36.09
N HIS A 473 44.64 7.74 -36.50
CA HIS A 473 44.35 9.01 -37.17
C HIS A 473 44.91 9.08 -38.60
N PHE A 474 45.52 8.01 -39.13
CA PHE A 474 46.08 8.02 -40.47
C PHE A 474 45.02 7.61 -41.50
N ARG A 475 44.53 8.56 -42.28
CA ARG A 475 43.59 8.32 -43.38
C ARG A 475 44.31 8.34 -44.71
N PRO A 476 43.97 7.45 -45.69
CA PRO A 476 44.49 7.50 -47.02
C PRO A 476 44.17 8.84 -47.71
N ASP A 477 45.07 9.39 -48.44
CA ASP A 477 44.92 10.63 -49.24
C ASP A 477 44.29 10.30 -50.59
N ILE A 478 42.97 10.17 -50.61
CA ILE A 478 42.23 9.76 -51.81
C ILE A 478 42.23 10.89 -52.84
N LYS A 479 42.81 10.63 -53.97
CA LYS A 479 42.88 11.53 -55.12
C LYS A 479 42.57 10.80 -56.42
N THR A 480 42.37 11.56 -57.48
CA THR A 480 42.21 11.02 -58.81
C THR A 480 43.58 10.61 -59.32
N VAL A 481 43.76 9.33 -59.59
CA VAL A 481 45.03 8.72 -60.04
C VAL A 481 44.82 8.08 -61.40
N SER A 482 45.66 8.44 -62.37
CA SER A 482 45.66 7.82 -63.71
C SER A 482 46.37 6.48 -63.69
N ALA A 483 45.76 5.45 -64.27
CA ALA A 483 46.41 4.16 -64.46
C ALA A 483 47.77 4.31 -65.24
N GLN A 484 47.81 5.23 -66.18
CA GLN A 484 49.06 5.50 -66.97
C GLN A 484 50.19 6.02 -66.06
N SER A 485 49.88 6.94 -65.12
CA SER A 485 50.89 7.44 -64.17
C SER A 485 51.48 6.33 -63.29
N LEU A 486 50.64 5.39 -62.90
CA LEU A 486 51.06 4.23 -62.10
C LEU A 486 51.92 3.28 -62.89
N PHE A 487 51.61 3.10 -64.20
CA PHE A 487 52.35 2.25 -65.08
C PHE A 487 53.71 2.84 -65.38
N ASP A 488 53.82 4.15 -65.70
CA ASP A 488 55.05 4.86 -65.94
C ASP A 488 56.04 4.74 -64.76
N ASP A 489 55.52 4.79 -63.52
CA ASP A 489 56.30 4.61 -62.28
C ASP A 489 56.86 3.18 -62.13
N ILE A 490 56.03 2.16 -62.43
CA ILE A 490 56.48 0.76 -62.38
C ILE A 490 57.46 0.44 -63.48
N GLU A 491 57.24 0.96 -64.70
CA GLU A 491 58.16 0.80 -65.83
C GLU A 491 59.55 1.38 -65.53
N ALA A 492 59.59 2.57 -64.92
CA ALA A 492 60.86 3.21 -64.55
C ALA A 492 61.64 2.39 -63.47
N LEU A 493 60.97 1.61 -62.65
CA LEU A 493 61.61 0.81 -61.60
C LEU A 493 62.13 -0.55 -62.09
N TYR A 494 61.54 -1.14 -63.11
CA TYR A 494 61.80 -2.51 -63.55
C TYR A 494 62.26 -2.54 -65.00
N THR A 495 63.41 -1.91 -65.32
CA THR A 495 63.98 -1.81 -66.65
C THR A 495 64.62 -3.10 -67.17
N VAL A 496 64.95 -4.06 -66.33
CA VAL A 496 65.66 -5.32 -66.63
C VAL A 496 64.76 -6.46 -67.08
N VAL A 497 63.50 -6.46 -66.59
CA VAL A 497 62.50 -7.48 -66.94
C VAL A 497 61.37 -6.80 -67.69
N PRO A 498 61.01 -7.23 -68.89
CA PRO A 498 59.95 -6.58 -69.66
C PRO A 498 58.61 -6.84 -69.03
N VAL A 499 58.07 -5.81 -68.38
CA VAL A 499 56.69 -5.76 -67.91
C VAL A 499 55.85 -5.09 -68.98
N GLN A 500 54.79 -5.73 -69.42
CA GLN A 500 53.87 -5.17 -70.42
C GLN A 500 52.75 -4.40 -69.71
N PHE A 501 52.29 -3.31 -70.31
CA PHE A 501 51.22 -2.49 -69.72
C PHE A 501 50.11 -2.30 -70.76
N SER A 502 48.90 -2.53 -70.35
CA SER A 502 47.68 -2.33 -71.15
C SER A 502 46.71 -1.44 -70.38
N ASN A 503 46.38 -0.28 -70.93
CA ASN A 503 45.43 0.67 -70.30
C ASN A 503 44.24 0.87 -71.25
N GLU A 504 43.20 0.10 -71.01
CA GLU A 504 41.99 0.17 -71.83
C GLU A 504 41.16 1.40 -71.39
N ASN A 505 40.85 2.30 -72.30
CA ASN A 505 40.05 3.50 -72.10
C ASN A 505 40.63 4.55 -71.12
N ASN A 506 41.91 4.60 -70.89
CA ASN A 506 42.55 5.55 -69.95
C ASN A 506 41.93 5.56 -68.57
N VAL A 507 41.88 4.41 -67.93
CA VAL A 507 41.23 4.21 -66.60
C VAL A 507 41.79 5.16 -65.55
N ILE A 508 40.91 5.72 -64.76
CA ILE A 508 41.22 6.64 -63.69
C ILE A 508 40.63 6.05 -62.36
N PHE A 509 41.44 6.04 -61.30
CA PHE A 509 41.08 5.55 -60.01
C PHE A 509 40.89 6.71 -59.02
N ASN A 510 39.91 6.57 -58.07
CA ASN A 510 39.85 7.42 -56.91
C ASN A 510 40.47 6.67 -55.71
N SER A 511 41.76 6.94 -55.46
CA SER A 511 42.52 6.17 -54.48
C SER A 511 43.74 6.95 -53.97
N ASP A 512 44.44 6.37 -52.99
CA ASP A 512 45.77 6.88 -52.59
C ASP A 512 46.85 6.37 -53.54
N GLU A 513 47.46 7.29 -54.23
CA GLU A 513 48.51 7.01 -55.27
C GLU A 513 49.68 6.23 -54.66
N ASN A 514 50.14 6.62 -53.46
CA ASN A 514 51.27 5.97 -52.80
C ASN A 514 50.93 4.54 -52.36
N TYR A 515 49.71 4.31 -51.95
CA TYR A 515 49.23 2.97 -51.57
C TYR A 515 49.12 2.08 -52.78
N LEU A 516 48.60 2.58 -53.93
CA LEU A 516 48.54 1.82 -55.17
C LEU A 516 49.91 1.52 -55.68
N LYS A 517 50.84 2.49 -55.74
CA LYS A 517 52.23 2.28 -56.13
C LYS A 517 52.94 1.23 -55.30
N THR A 518 52.71 1.25 -53.99
CA THR A 518 53.27 0.25 -53.04
C THR A 518 52.72 -1.14 -53.29
N ILE A 519 51.38 -1.25 -53.49
CA ILE A 519 50.71 -2.51 -53.83
C ILE A 519 51.28 -3.05 -55.15
N MET A 520 51.34 -2.21 -56.17
CA MET A 520 51.87 -2.61 -57.51
C MET A 520 53.34 -3.06 -57.45
N ARG A 521 54.16 -2.34 -56.71
CA ARG A 521 55.57 -2.73 -56.52
C ARG A 521 55.73 -4.10 -55.89
N ASN A 522 54.97 -4.34 -54.83
CA ASN A 522 55.01 -5.62 -54.12
C ASN A 522 54.50 -6.78 -54.98
N LEU A 523 53.43 -6.57 -55.73
CA LEU A 523 52.91 -7.58 -56.65
C LEU A 523 53.80 -7.82 -57.83
N THR A 524 54.37 -6.75 -58.44
CA THR A 524 55.35 -6.87 -59.52
C THR A 524 56.62 -7.60 -59.08
N GLY A 525 57.16 -7.27 -57.89
CA GLY A 525 58.29 -7.98 -57.31
C GLY A 525 58.03 -9.46 -57.07
N ASN A 526 56.85 -9.85 -56.75
CA ASN A 526 56.45 -11.25 -56.61
C ASN A 526 56.34 -11.94 -57.98
N ALA A 527 55.71 -11.29 -58.95
CA ALA A 527 55.64 -11.79 -60.34
C ALA A 527 57.03 -12.01 -60.97
N ILE A 528 57.95 -11.07 -60.79
CA ILE A 528 59.34 -11.22 -61.27
C ILE A 528 60.02 -12.44 -60.66
N LYS A 529 59.81 -12.67 -59.35
CA LYS A 529 60.37 -13.86 -58.69
C LYS A 529 59.75 -15.17 -59.24
N ALA A 530 58.44 -15.13 -59.55
CA ALA A 530 57.73 -16.28 -60.09
C ALA A 530 58.19 -16.68 -61.49
N VAL A 531 58.53 -15.71 -62.32
CA VAL A 531 58.98 -15.95 -63.71
C VAL A 531 60.48 -16.10 -63.83
N ALA A 532 61.29 -15.96 -62.76
CA ALA A 532 62.74 -15.91 -62.81
C ALA A 532 63.40 -17.09 -63.56
N ASN A 533 62.75 -18.23 -63.62
CA ASN A 533 63.20 -19.43 -64.30
C ASN A 533 62.26 -19.88 -65.44
N THR A 534 61.35 -19.02 -65.88
CA THR A 534 60.34 -19.35 -66.90
C THR A 534 60.88 -18.93 -68.30
N PRO A 535 60.94 -19.85 -69.28
CA PRO A 535 61.24 -19.50 -70.65
C PRO A 535 60.16 -18.58 -71.23
N ASN A 536 60.55 -17.51 -71.92
CA ASN A 536 59.63 -16.50 -72.44
C ASN A 536 58.73 -15.89 -71.30
N ALA A 537 59.38 -15.41 -70.25
CA ALA A 537 58.70 -14.76 -69.09
C ALA A 537 57.86 -13.57 -69.59
N ILE A 538 56.59 -13.56 -69.20
CA ILE A 538 55.63 -12.47 -69.49
C ILE A 538 55.06 -12.04 -68.17
N ILE A 539 55.07 -10.72 -67.90
CA ILE A 539 54.38 -10.06 -66.84
C ILE A 539 53.55 -8.93 -67.42
N GLU A 540 52.26 -8.93 -67.23
CA GLU A 540 51.37 -7.91 -67.78
C GLU A 540 50.58 -7.23 -66.71
N TRP A 541 50.64 -5.89 -66.66
CA TRP A 541 49.71 -5.07 -65.94
C TRP A 541 48.59 -4.59 -66.86
N LYS A 542 47.31 -4.78 -66.44
CA LYS A 542 46.17 -4.35 -67.22
C LYS A 542 45.27 -3.48 -66.40
N ALA A 543 44.92 -2.29 -66.88
CA ALA A 543 43.85 -1.46 -66.30
C ALA A 543 42.66 -1.46 -67.25
N PHE A 544 41.46 -1.79 -66.68
CA PHE A 544 40.21 -1.86 -67.46
C PHE A 544 39.03 -1.52 -66.62
N GLU A 545 37.90 -1.17 -67.24
CA GLU A 545 36.65 -0.87 -66.62
C GLU A 545 35.58 -1.91 -67.04
N ASP A 546 34.86 -2.48 -66.07
CA ASP A 546 33.73 -3.34 -66.34
C ASP A 546 32.63 -3.13 -65.27
N ASN A 547 31.35 -3.08 -65.73
CA ASN A 547 30.20 -2.93 -64.89
C ASN A 547 30.26 -1.82 -63.85
N ARG A 548 30.89 -0.66 -64.14
CA ARG A 548 31.07 0.51 -63.25
C ARG A 548 32.13 0.32 -62.16
N HIS A 549 33.00 -0.68 -62.27
CA HIS A 549 34.19 -0.82 -61.42
C HIS A 549 35.44 -0.71 -62.23
N ASN A 550 36.46 -0.12 -61.66
CA ASN A 550 37.79 -0.02 -62.24
C ASN A 550 38.65 -1.15 -61.70
N TYR A 551 39.29 -1.83 -62.57
CA TYR A 551 40.16 -2.96 -62.29
C TYR A 551 41.61 -2.67 -62.64
N LEU A 552 42.53 -3.15 -61.81
CA LEU A 552 43.95 -3.15 -62.06
C LEU A 552 44.47 -4.57 -61.79
N SER A 553 44.87 -5.29 -62.79
CA SER A 553 45.35 -6.66 -62.72
C SER A 553 46.79 -6.84 -63.15
N ILE A 554 47.47 -7.72 -62.41
CA ILE A 554 48.79 -8.21 -62.82
C ILE A 554 48.72 -9.70 -63.16
N THR A 555 49.21 -10.11 -64.28
CA THR A 555 49.31 -11.50 -64.71
C THR A 555 50.75 -11.86 -65.00
N ASP A 556 51.21 -13.01 -64.49
CA ASP A 556 52.46 -13.63 -64.81
C ASP A 556 52.27 -15.02 -65.42
N ASN A 557 53.19 -15.49 -66.24
CA ASN A 557 53.23 -16.83 -66.82
C ASN A 557 54.23 -17.75 -66.06
N GLY A 558 54.49 -17.48 -64.79
CA GLY A 558 55.37 -18.27 -63.94
C GLY A 558 54.83 -19.65 -63.59
N THR A 559 55.50 -20.32 -62.68
CA THR A 559 55.14 -21.66 -62.24
C THR A 559 53.88 -21.69 -61.35
N GLY A 560 53.24 -20.52 -61.18
CA GLY A 560 52.14 -20.35 -60.20
C GLY A 560 52.55 -20.60 -58.77
N ALA A 561 51.56 -20.55 -57.88
CA ALA A 561 51.77 -20.83 -56.48
C ALA A 561 50.54 -21.53 -55.89
N THR A 562 50.70 -22.14 -54.75
CA THR A 562 49.53 -22.73 -54.02
C THR A 562 48.65 -21.64 -53.40
N LYS A 563 47.37 -21.91 -53.23
CA LYS A 563 46.43 -20.94 -52.58
C LYS A 563 46.89 -20.52 -51.19
N GLU A 564 47.61 -21.40 -50.50
CA GLU A 564 48.16 -21.14 -49.15
C GLU A 564 49.20 -20.01 -49.17
N THR A 565 49.96 -19.84 -50.32
CA THR A 565 50.94 -18.78 -50.48
C THR A 565 50.30 -17.39 -50.45
N PHE A 566 49.03 -17.28 -50.89
CA PHE A 566 48.27 -16.04 -50.90
C PHE A 566 47.35 -15.89 -49.68
N SER A 567 47.40 -16.83 -48.74
CA SER A 567 46.60 -16.73 -47.52
C SER A 567 46.75 -15.42 -46.70
N PRO A 568 47.94 -14.74 -46.74
CA PRO A 568 48.09 -13.44 -46.10
C PRO A 568 47.23 -12.32 -46.71
N LEU A 569 46.73 -12.47 -47.93
CA LEU A 569 45.80 -11.51 -48.54
C LEU A 569 44.36 -11.66 -48.06
N PHE A 570 43.95 -12.85 -47.63
CA PHE A 570 42.54 -13.17 -47.37
C PHE A 570 42.21 -13.45 -45.90
N GLY A 571 43.21 -13.77 -45.06
CA GLY A 571 42.96 -14.23 -43.70
C GLY A 571 43.06 -13.15 -42.62
N ASN A 572 42.08 -13.13 -41.69
CA ASN A 572 42.24 -12.47 -40.38
C ASN A 572 43.17 -13.30 -39.45
N THR A 573 43.99 -14.18 -40.01
CA THR A 573 44.84 -15.05 -39.21
C THR A 573 46.05 -14.29 -38.75
N THR A 574 46.16 -14.20 -37.42
CA THR A 574 47.33 -13.71 -36.67
C THR A 574 48.57 -14.58 -36.85
N ASP A 575 48.53 -15.63 -37.70
CA ASP A 575 49.67 -16.45 -38.06
C ASP A 575 50.43 -15.82 -39.22
N ILE A 576 51.22 -14.82 -38.90
CA ILE A 576 52.23 -14.26 -39.83
C ILE A 576 53.36 -15.28 -39.88
N GLY A 577 53.30 -16.17 -40.85
CA GLY A 577 54.34 -17.19 -41.07
C GLY A 577 55.65 -16.56 -41.59
N ILE A 578 56.72 -16.98 -40.95
CA ILE A 578 58.08 -16.51 -41.27
C ILE A 578 58.50 -16.77 -42.78
N LYS A 579 57.71 -17.60 -43.51
CA LYS A 579 58.02 -18.00 -44.88
C LYS A 579 57.55 -17.08 -46.02
N ASN A 580 56.57 -16.17 -45.75
CA ASN A 580 55.90 -15.44 -46.84
C ASN A 580 56.18 -13.94 -46.89
N GLY A 581 57.15 -13.41 -46.14
CA GLY A 581 57.57 -12.01 -46.17
C GLY A 581 56.50 -10.97 -45.88
N LEU A 582 56.88 -9.74 -45.55
CA LEU A 582 55.97 -8.65 -45.13
C LEU A 582 55.07 -8.14 -46.27
N GLY A 583 55.52 -8.37 -47.58
CA GLY A 583 54.89 -7.74 -48.73
C GLY A 583 53.42 -8.02 -48.96
N LEU A 584 52.97 -9.29 -48.86
CA LEU A 584 51.55 -9.63 -49.07
C LEU A 584 50.64 -9.15 -47.89
N HIS A 585 51.16 -9.13 -46.67
CA HIS A 585 50.45 -8.51 -45.54
C HIS A 585 50.29 -7.01 -45.74
N LEU A 586 51.33 -6.33 -46.24
CA LEU A 586 51.26 -4.90 -46.54
C LEU A 586 50.25 -4.62 -47.64
N VAL A 587 50.27 -5.43 -48.73
CA VAL A 587 49.29 -5.33 -49.83
C VAL A 587 47.85 -5.44 -49.28
N ARG A 588 47.56 -6.38 -48.40
CA ARG A 588 46.22 -6.51 -47.76
C ARG A 588 45.84 -5.27 -46.93
N GLU A 589 46.75 -4.80 -46.07
CA GLU A 589 46.50 -3.65 -45.21
C GLU A 589 46.24 -2.38 -46.02
N LEU A 590 47.07 -2.12 -47.01
CA LEU A 590 46.93 -0.96 -47.91
C LEU A 590 45.63 -1.06 -48.73
N ALA A 591 45.34 -2.23 -49.31
CA ALA A 591 44.13 -2.45 -50.08
C ALA A 591 42.89 -2.27 -49.23
N THR A 592 42.89 -2.77 -47.95
CA THR A 592 41.80 -2.58 -46.99
C THR A 592 41.61 -1.09 -46.67
N ALA A 593 42.71 -0.34 -46.49
CA ALA A 593 42.66 1.09 -46.17
C ALA A 593 42.03 1.93 -47.28
N ILE A 594 42.22 1.53 -48.56
CA ILE A 594 41.64 2.21 -49.74
C ILE A 594 40.34 1.52 -50.23
N HIS A 595 39.76 0.62 -49.42
CA HIS A 595 38.57 -0.14 -49.78
C HIS A 595 38.70 -0.91 -51.12
N CYS A 596 39.88 -1.38 -51.43
CA CYS A 596 40.16 -2.16 -52.63
C CYS A 596 39.95 -3.66 -52.34
N LYS A 597 39.20 -4.36 -53.18
CA LYS A 597 39.07 -5.81 -53.15
C LYS A 597 40.17 -6.49 -53.95
N ILE A 598 40.75 -7.56 -53.40
CA ILE A 598 41.78 -8.35 -54.03
C ILE A 598 41.22 -9.72 -54.37
N GLU A 599 41.42 -10.16 -55.59
CA GLU A 599 41.15 -11.51 -56.09
C GLU A 599 42.40 -12.13 -56.66
N VAL A 600 42.63 -13.41 -56.45
CA VAL A 600 43.82 -14.15 -56.92
C VAL A 600 43.38 -15.43 -57.57
N GLU A 601 43.80 -15.58 -58.81
CA GLU A 601 43.73 -16.81 -59.62
C GLU A 601 45.14 -17.32 -59.87
N THR A 602 45.42 -18.55 -59.44
CA THR A 602 46.76 -19.15 -59.60
C THR A 602 46.69 -20.61 -60.02
N GLY A 603 47.57 -21.07 -60.81
CA GLY A 603 47.65 -22.44 -61.33
C GLY A 603 48.99 -22.71 -62.04
N ASP A 604 49.13 -23.89 -62.66
CA ASP A 604 50.38 -24.34 -63.29
C ASP A 604 50.90 -23.42 -64.46
N ASN A 605 50.06 -22.50 -64.93
CA ASN A 605 50.37 -21.61 -66.04
C ASN A 605 50.58 -20.13 -65.65
N GLY A 606 50.72 -19.87 -64.31
CA GLY A 606 50.98 -18.52 -63.83
C GLY A 606 49.96 -18.06 -62.74
N THR A 607 50.06 -16.78 -62.40
CA THR A 607 49.20 -16.15 -61.40
C THR A 607 48.61 -14.83 -61.92
N THR A 608 47.34 -14.61 -61.67
CA THR A 608 46.68 -13.33 -61.91
C THR A 608 46.16 -12.79 -60.55
N VAL A 609 46.53 -11.56 -60.22
CA VAL A 609 46.02 -10.82 -59.07
C VAL A 609 45.25 -9.62 -59.59
N THR A 610 43.95 -9.55 -59.23
CA THR A 610 43.08 -8.49 -59.68
C THR A 610 42.68 -7.62 -58.50
N LEU A 611 42.81 -6.33 -58.63
CA LEU A 611 42.42 -5.30 -57.66
C LEU A 611 41.15 -4.62 -58.19
N THR A 612 40.10 -4.66 -57.45
CA THR A 612 38.88 -3.90 -57.76
C THR A 612 38.87 -2.61 -56.93
N ILE A 613 38.86 -1.48 -57.62
CA ILE A 613 38.98 -0.14 -57.02
C ILE A 613 37.67 0.60 -57.31
N ASN A 614 37.01 1.05 -56.33
CA ASN A 614 35.70 1.73 -56.47
C ASN A 614 35.85 3.22 -56.82
#